data_9b07668ba98dc2ef3282383936015e9b
#
_entry.id   9b07668ba98dc2ef3282383936015e9b
#
_cell.length_a   1.000
_cell.length_b   1.000
_cell.length_c   1.000
_cell.angle_alpha   90.00
_cell.angle_beta   90.00
_cell.angle_gamma   90.00
#
_symmetry.space_group_name_H-M   'P 1'
#
loop_
_entity.id
_entity.type
_entity.pdbx_description
1 polymer ?
#
loop_
_entity_poly.entity_id
_entity_poly.type
_entity_poly.pdbx_seq_one_letter_code
_entity_poly.pdbx_strand_id
1 'polypeptide(L)'
;MTSQSSNPLPAGVRAIAALFALCGLYLAILGALMLARPGTVPMSAAAPLLFGLELAGPYMFLLMALVGGAVAWGLVKLNNITRHVAMLIAITGIVMLVPSVSGATVMVNTRALIYGGLGIIVRVIVAWYLARGEVADQFHKPN
;
A
#
# COMPACT_ATOMS: atom_id res chain seq x y z
N MET A 1 -10.34 -24.88 31.43
CA MET A 1 -9.32 -24.45 30.42
C MET A 1 -10.03 -24.36 29.08
N THR A 2 -10.57 -23.21 28.77
CA THR A 2 -11.22 -22.95 27.47
C THR A 2 -10.11 -22.57 26.49
N SER A 3 -9.79 -23.48 25.57
CA SER A 3 -8.94 -23.21 24.41
C SER A 3 -9.56 -22.04 23.65
N GLN A 4 -8.94 -20.87 23.75
CA GLN A 4 -9.19 -19.77 22.84
C GLN A 4 -8.87 -20.29 21.43
N SER A 5 -9.90 -20.63 20.69
CA SER A 5 -9.80 -20.84 19.26
C SER A 5 -9.41 -19.49 18.64
N SER A 6 -8.12 -19.27 18.46
CA SER A 6 -7.60 -18.17 17.66
C SER A 6 -8.20 -18.33 16.27
N ASN A 7 -9.26 -17.57 16.00
CA ASN A 7 -9.89 -17.55 14.69
C ASN A 7 -8.80 -17.15 13.69
N PRO A 8 -8.38 -18.02 12.75
CA PRO A 8 -7.25 -17.72 11.90
C PRO A 8 -7.60 -16.50 11.05
N LEU A 9 -6.67 -15.53 11.00
CA LEU A 9 -6.77 -14.36 10.13
C LEU A 9 -7.17 -14.79 8.72
N PRO A 10 -8.16 -14.14 8.09
CA PRO A 10 -8.53 -14.44 6.71
C PRO A 10 -7.32 -14.38 5.81
N ALA A 11 -7.18 -15.36 4.92
CA ALA A 11 -6.03 -15.45 4.02
C ALA A 11 -5.83 -14.15 3.20
N GLY A 12 -6.92 -13.50 2.78
CA GLY A 12 -6.84 -12.23 2.05
C GLY A 12 -6.34 -11.05 2.89
N VAL A 13 -6.74 -10.96 4.17
CA VAL A 13 -6.21 -9.92 5.07
C VAL A 13 -4.71 -10.12 5.30
N ARG A 14 -4.26 -11.38 5.44
CA ARG A 14 -2.83 -11.71 5.51
C ARG A 14 -2.09 -11.29 4.25
N ALA A 15 -2.64 -11.59 3.08
CA ALA A 15 -2.02 -11.23 1.80
C ALA A 15 -1.91 -9.70 1.65
N ILE A 16 -2.95 -8.96 2.02
CA ILE A 16 -2.94 -7.49 1.97
C ILE A 16 -1.96 -6.92 2.98
N ALA A 17 -1.91 -7.43 4.20
CA ALA A 17 -0.94 -7.01 5.22
C ALA A 17 0.51 -7.28 4.76
N ALA A 18 0.77 -8.44 4.16
CA ALA A 18 2.07 -8.78 3.58
C ALA A 18 2.44 -7.83 2.43
N LEU A 19 1.48 -7.48 1.56
CA LEU A 19 1.69 -6.52 0.48
C LEU A 19 2.12 -5.14 1.04
N PHE A 20 1.40 -4.62 2.03
CA PHE A 20 1.75 -3.35 2.68
C PHE A 20 3.11 -3.41 3.37
N ALA A 21 3.43 -4.52 4.05
CA ALA A 21 4.72 -4.73 4.70
C ALA A 21 5.87 -4.75 3.69
N LEU A 22 5.71 -5.47 2.57
CA LEU A 22 6.72 -5.55 1.51
C LEU A 22 6.93 -4.20 0.82
N CYS A 23 5.84 -3.48 0.50
CA CYS A 23 5.93 -2.14 -0.06
C CYS A 23 6.61 -1.17 0.92
N GLY A 24 6.25 -1.23 2.21
CA GLY A 24 6.86 -0.42 3.26
C GLY A 24 8.36 -0.72 3.41
N LEU A 25 8.74 -2.00 3.42
CA LEU A 25 10.15 -2.42 3.48
C LEU A 25 10.93 -1.92 2.26
N TYR A 26 10.37 -2.05 1.07
CA TYR A 26 10.98 -1.55 -0.16
C TYR A 26 11.22 -0.03 -0.09
N LEU A 27 10.24 0.75 0.35
CA LEU A 27 10.37 2.20 0.52
C LEU A 27 11.39 2.56 1.61
N ALA A 28 11.45 1.79 2.70
CA ALA A 28 12.44 1.99 3.77
C ALA A 28 13.87 1.80 3.24
N ILE A 29 14.10 0.74 2.47
CA ILE A 29 15.41 0.46 1.88
C ILE A 29 15.80 1.58 0.91
N LEU A 30 14.90 1.99 0.01
CA LEU A 30 15.19 3.09 -0.93
C LEU A 30 15.47 4.40 -0.21
N GLY A 31 14.65 4.76 0.79
CA GLY A 31 14.84 5.97 1.58
C GLY A 31 16.17 5.97 2.33
N ALA A 32 16.54 4.83 2.94
CA ALA A 32 17.83 4.68 3.61
C ALA A 32 19.02 4.77 2.64
N LEU A 33 18.91 4.15 1.47
CA LEU A 33 19.95 4.24 0.43
C LEU A 33 20.12 5.67 -0.08
N MET A 34 19.03 6.40 -0.30
CA MET A 34 19.08 7.81 -0.73
C MET A 34 19.75 8.70 0.32
N LEU A 35 19.54 8.42 1.61
CA LEU A 35 20.19 9.15 2.69
C LEU A 35 21.67 8.81 2.82
N ALA A 36 22.02 7.51 2.69
CA ALA A 36 23.39 7.04 2.83
C ALA A 36 24.26 7.40 1.62
N ARG A 37 23.69 7.43 0.42
CA ARG A 37 24.39 7.70 -0.85
C ARG A 37 23.53 8.58 -1.76
N PRO A 38 23.51 9.89 -1.58
CA PRO A 38 22.76 10.82 -2.42
C PRO A 38 23.14 10.64 -3.91
N GLY A 39 22.12 10.56 -4.77
CA GLY A 39 22.31 10.44 -6.22
C GLY A 39 22.45 9.02 -6.78
N THR A 40 22.49 7.98 -5.96
CA THR A 40 22.58 6.59 -6.43
C THR A 40 21.24 6.02 -6.90
N VAL A 41 20.14 6.51 -6.34
CA VAL A 41 18.79 6.03 -6.66
C VAL A 41 17.98 7.18 -7.27
N PRO A 42 17.40 6.99 -8.47
CA PRO A 42 16.54 8.02 -9.06
C PRO A 42 15.25 8.16 -8.22
N MET A 43 14.80 9.40 -8.02
CA MET A 43 13.55 9.67 -7.27
C MET A 43 12.34 8.96 -7.88
N SER A 44 12.36 8.71 -9.18
CA SER A 44 11.30 7.98 -9.89
C SER A 44 11.24 6.48 -9.60
N ALA A 45 12.20 5.91 -8.85
CA ALA A 45 12.26 4.47 -8.57
C ALA A 45 11.01 3.92 -7.84
N ALA A 46 10.33 4.76 -7.08
CA ALA A 46 9.11 4.40 -6.36
C ALA A 46 7.90 5.27 -6.70
N ALA A 47 7.94 6.00 -7.84
CA ALA A 47 6.86 6.87 -8.27
C ALA A 47 5.46 6.23 -8.19
N PRO A 48 5.24 4.96 -8.59
CA PRO A 48 3.94 4.31 -8.49
C PRO A 48 3.44 4.08 -7.06
N LEU A 49 4.34 4.11 -6.07
CA LEU A 49 4.02 3.91 -4.66
C LEU A 49 3.82 5.22 -3.90
N LEU A 50 4.49 6.28 -4.33
CA LEU A 50 4.53 7.58 -3.66
C LEU A 50 3.53 8.60 -4.21
N PHE A 51 2.84 8.29 -5.32
CA PHE A 51 1.78 9.14 -5.89
C PHE A 51 2.19 10.59 -6.20
N GLY A 52 3.40 10.80 -6.66
CA GLY A 52 3.94 12.15 -6.92
C GLY A 52 4.58 12.81 -5.71
N LEU A 53 4.54 12.19 -4.53
CA LEU A 53 5.20 12.69 -3.32
C LEU A 53 6.72 12.44 -3.31
N GLU A 54 7.25 11.74 -4.31
CA GLU A 54 8.69 11.52 -4.48
C GLU A 54 9.49 12.82 -4.55
N LEU A 55 8.87 13.92 -5.00
CA LEU A 55 9.49 15.25 -5.07
C LEU A 55 9.85 15.82 -3.69
N ALA A 56 9.23 15.31 -2.61
CA ALA A 56 9.53 15.72 -1.24
C ALA A 56 10.80 15.06 -0.66
N GLY A 57 11.52 14.25 -1.47
CA GLY A 57 12.81 13.69 -1.14
C GLY A 57 12.77 12.42 -0.26
N PRO A 58 13.95 11.97 0.22
CA PRO A 58 14.11 10.67 0.89
C PRO A 58 13.32 10.52 2.18
N TYR A 59 13.03 11.60 2.87
CA TYR A 59 12.22 11.58 4.10
C TYR A 59 10.79 11.11 3.84
N MET A 60 10.23 11.40 2.65
CA MET A 60 8.90 10.97 2.27
C MET A 60 8.84 9.45 2.04
N PHE A 61 9.92 8.88 1.52
CA PHE A 61 10.06 7.43 1.39
C PHE A 61 10.00 6.74 2.76
N LEU A 62 10.72 7.28 3.75
CA LEU A 62 10.73 6.75 5.11
C LEU A 62 9.37 6.95 5.81
N LEU A 63 8.73 8.10 5.63
CA LEU A 63 7.40 8.36 6.17
C LEU A 63 6.38 7.37 5.62
N MET A 64 6.36 7.15 4.30
CA MET A 64 5.45 6.20 3.66
C MET A 64 5.78 4.75 4.02
N ALA A 65 7.05 4.42 4.25
CA ALA A 65 7.46 3.13 4.78
C ALA A 65 6.86 2.89 6.18
N LEU A 66 6.91 3.90 7.04
CA LEU A 66 6.35 3.84 8.38
C LEU A 66 4.83 3.69 8.35
N VAL A 67 4.14 4.46 7.51
CA VAL A 67 2.69 4.34 7.29
C VAL A 67 2.33 2.95 6.79
N GLY A 68 3.04 2.42 5.79
CA GLY A 68 2.83 1.07 5.27
C GLY A 68 3.03 -0.01 6.34
N GLY A 69 4.06 0.11 7.17
CA GLY A 69 4.32 -0.78 8.29
C GLY A 69 3.23 -0.72 9.37
N ALA A 70 2.79 0.49 9.74
CA ALA A 70 1.70 0.69 10.71
C ALA A 70 0.37 0.09 10.21
N VAL A 71 0.06 0.27 8.92
CA VAL A 71 -1.12 -0.32 8.29
C VAL A 71 -1.03 -1.85 8.27
N ALA A 72 0.11 -2.41 7.87
CA ALA A 72 0.33 -3.86 7.88
C ALA A 72 0.13 -4.45 9.28
N TRP A 73 0.72 -3.83 10.29
CA TRP A 73 0.58 -4.24 11.69
C TRP A 73 -0.86 -4.17 12.19
N GLY A 74 -1.55 -3.07 11.93
CA GLY A 74 -2.93 -2.89 12.35
C GLY A 74 -3.92 -3.82 11.65
N LEU A 75 -3.68 -4.18 10.37
CA LEU A 75 -4.46 -5.20 9.65
C LEU A 75 -4.28 -6.59 10.28
N VAL A 76 -3.06 -6.94 10.69
CA VAL A 76 -2.79 -8.20 11.40
C VAL A 76 -3.52 -8.25 12.76
N LYS A 77 -3.63 -7.10 13.44
CA LYS A 77 -4.38 -6.96 14.69
C LYS A 77 -5.90 -6.83 14.49
N LEU A 78 -6.40 -6.92 13.27
CA LEU A 78 -7.82 -6.73 12.93
C LEU A 78 -8.40 -5.40 13.45
N ASN A 79 -7.58 -4.34 13.45
CA ASN A 79 -8.04 -3.03 13.89
C ASN A 79 -8.92 -2.39 12.81
N ASN A 80 -10.18 -2.08 13.17
CA ASN A 80 -11.15 -1.50 12.25
C ASN A 80 -10.70 -0.14 11.68
N ILE A 81 -10.03 0.70 12.47
CA ILE A 81 -9.48 1.98 12.02
C ILE A 81 -8.48 1.75 10.90
N THR A 82 -7.58 0.78 11.08
CA THR A 82 -6.55 0.46 10.08
C THR A 82 -7.15 -0.06 8.79
N ARG A 83 -8.27 -0.80 8.84
CA ARG A 83 -9.02 -1.21 7.64
C ARG A 83 -9.48 0.01 6.83
N HIS A 84 -10.08 1.01 7.48
CA HIS A 84 -10.51 2.23 6.82
C HIS A 84 -9.34 3.03 6.25
N VAL A 85 -8.24 3.12 6.99
CA VAL A 85 -7.00 3.77 6.52
C VAL A 85 -6.44 3.05 5.29
N ALA A 86 -6.40 1.71 5.29
CA ALA A 86 -5.94 0.92 4.15
C ALA A 86 -6.82 1.13 2.91
N MET A 87 -8.15 1.17 3.08
CA MET A 87 -9.09 1.48 1.99
C MET A 87 -8.87 2.90 1.47
N LEU A 88 -8.71 3.88 2.36
CA LEU A 88 -8.48 5.27 1.98
C LEU A 88 -7.17 5.42 1.19
N ILE A 89 -6.09 4.78 1.61
CA ILE A 89 -4.82 4.74 0.89
C ILE A 89 -5.00 4.12 -0.50
N ALA A 90 -5.74 3.00 -0.60
CA ALA A 90 -5.99 2.33 -1.86
C ALA A 90 -6.77 3.23 -2.82
N ILE A 91 -7.86 3.86 -2.36
CA ILE A 91 -8.71 4.77 -3.16
C ILE A 91 -7.92 6.00 -3.58
N THR A 92 -7.22 6.66 -2.65
CA THR A 92 -6.37 7.82 -2.95
C THR A 92 -5.31 7.46 -3.99
N GLY A 93 -4.71 6.27 -3.85
CA GLY A 93 -3.74 5.77 -4.81
C GLY A 93 -4.31 5.54 -6.21
N ILE A 94 -5.57 5.12 -6.34
CA ILE A 94 -6.25 5.01 -7.64
C ILE A 94 -6.42 6.41 -8.26
N VAL A 95 -6.95 7.37 -7.49
CA VAL A 95 -7.20 8.74 -7.97
C VAL A 95 -5.90 9.39 -8.45
N MET A 96 -4.81 9.23 -7.70
CA MET A 96 -3.51 9.81 -8.04
C MET A 96 -2.83 9.14 -9.25
N LEU A 97 -3.14 7.86 -9.53
CA LEU A 97 -2.60 7.17 -10.70
C LEU A 97 -3.32 7.51 -12.01
N VAL A 98 -4.57 7.97 -11.96
CA VAL A 98 -5.35 8.32 -13.16
C VAL A 98 -4.62 9.33 -14.05
N PRO A 99 -4.10 10.46 -13.56
CA PRO A 99 -3.37 11.41 -14.40
C PRO A 99 -2.09 10.81 -15.02
N SER A 100 -1.38 9.96 -14.24
CA SER A 100 -0.14 9.32 -14.72
C SER A 100 -0.41 8.33 -15.85
N VAL A 101 -1.47 7.54 -15.74
CA VAL A 101 -1.89 6.60 -16.79
C VAL A 101 -2.39 7.36 -18.02
N SER A 102 -3.18 8.43 -17.84
CA SER A 102 -3.66 9.27 -18.93
C SER A 102 -2.50 9.94 -19.69
N GLY A 103 -1.49 10.45 -18.98
CA GLY A 103 -0.28 10.99 -19.60
C GLY A 103 0.53 9.93 -20.36
N ALA A 104 0.62 8.71 -19.83
CA ALA A 104 1.33 7.61 -20.47
C ALA A 104 0.65 7.14 -21.78
N THR A 105 -0.69 7.23 -21.87
CA THR A 105 -1.42 6.93 -23.12
C THR A 105 -1.09 7.93 -24.22
N VAL A 106 -1.01 9.22 -23.88
CA VAL A 106 -0.67 10.28 -24.84
C VAL A 106 0.76 10.14 -25.36
N MET A 107 1.70 9.72 -24.49
CA MET A 107 3.12 9.56 -24.85
C MET A 107 3.46 8.15 -25.39
N VAL A 108 2.46 7.27 -25.59
CA VAL A 108 2.61 5.87 -26.05
C VAL A 108 3.68 5.10 -25.24
N ASN A 109 3.77 5.38 -23.95
CA ASN A 109 4.72 4.70 -23.05
C ASN A 109 4.12 3.40 -22.49
N THR A 110 4.29 2.31 -23.26
CA THR A 110 3.70 0.98 -22.93
C THR A 110 4.13 0.47 -21.55
N ARG A 111 5.35 0.71 -21.12
CA ARG A 111 5.83 0.28 -19.79
C ARG A 111 5.09 1.01 -18.67
N ALA A 112 4.97 2.33 -18.77
CA ALA A 112 4.24 3.11 -17.77
C ALA A 112 2.75 2.73 -17.72
N LEU A 113 2.14 2.40 -18.87
CA LEU A 113 0.77 1.91 -18.97
C LEU A 113 0.58 0.58 -18.25
N ILE A 114 1.47 -0.40 -18.47
CA ILE A 114 1.39 -1.72 -17.84
C ILE A 114 1.54 -1.60 -16.32
N TYR A 115 2.56 -0.89 -15.84
CA TYR A 115 2.79 -0.74 -14.40
C TYR A 115 1.72 0.10 -13.72
N GLY A 116 1.26 1.17 -14.34
CA GLY A 116 0.16 2.00 -13.83
C GLY A 116 -1.16 1.24 -13.79
N GLY A 117 -1.51 0.54 -14.87
CA GLY A 117 -2.71 -0.29 -14.96
C GLY A 117 -2.72 -1.42 -13.93
N LEU A 118 -1.61 -2.16 -13.80
CA LEU A 118 -1.47 -3.20 -12.79
C LEU A 118 -1.60 -2.62 -11.37
N GLY A 119 -1.00 -1.46 -11.13
CA GLY A 119 -1.11 -0.76 -9.86
C GLY A 119 -2.55 -0.38 -9.50
N ILE A 120 -3.35 0.07 -10.46
CA ILE A 120 -4.78 0.36 -10.26
C ILE A 120 -5.55 -0.93 -9.95
N ILE A 121 -5.34 -2.00 -10.71
CA ILE A 121 -6.03 -3.29 -10.51
C ILE A 121 -5.78 -3.81 -9.09
N VAL A 122 -4.53 -3.85 -8.65
CA VAL A 122 -4.18 -4.30 -7.29
C VAL A 122 -4.89 -3.47 -6.22
N ARG A 123 -4.94 -2.15 -6.37
CA ARG A 123 -5.61 -1.25 -5.41
C ARG A 123 -7.12 -1.43 -5.40
N VAL A 124 -7.73 -1.63 -6.56
CA VAL A 124 -9.17 -1.93 -6.66
C VAL A 124 -9.49 -3.24 -5.94
N ILE A 125 -8.69 -4.28 -6.16
CA ILE A 125 -8.86 -5.58 -5.50
C ILE A 125 -8.73 -5.41 -3.97
N VAL A 126 -7.72 -4.70 -3.50
CA VAL A 126 -7.51 -4.43 -2.06
C VAL A 126 -8.70 -3.68 -1.46
N ALA A 127 -9.14 -2.59 -2.09
CA ALA A 127 -10.27 -1.80 -1.61
C ALA A 127 -11.57 -2.62 -1.60
N TRP A 128 -11.84 -3.34 -2.68
CA TRP A 128 -13.02 -4.19 -2.80
C TRP A 128 -13.04 -5.32 -1.76
N TYR A 129 -11.90 -5.99 -1.57
CA TYR A 129 -11.79 -7.07 -0.59
C TYR A 129 -12.02 -6.58 0.84
N LEU A 130 -11.39 -5.45 1.22
CA LEU A 130 -11.56 -4.86 2.55
C LEU A 130 -12.95 -4.27 2.77
N ALA A 131 -13.68 -3.92 1.70
CA ALA A 131 -15.05 -3.43 1.77
C ALA A 131 -16.10 -4.55 1.93
N ARG A 132 -15.74 -5.83 1.67
CA ARG A 132 -16.67 -6.96 1.82
C ARG A 132 -17.20 -7.06 3.25
N GLY A 133 -18.50 -7.25 3.39
CA GLY A 133 -19.18 -7.37 4.69
C GLY A 133 -18.59 -8.48 5.56
N GLU A 134 -18.34 -9.68 4.99
CA GLU A 134 -17.75 -10.82 5.70
C GLU A 134 -16.37 -10.50 6.32
N VAL A 135 -15.58 -9.68 5.64
CA VAL A 135 -14.28 -9.21 6.14
C VAL A 135 -14.50 -8.11 7.18
N ALA A 136 -15.43 -7.18 6.92
CA ALA A 136 -15.79 -6.10 7.82
C ALA A 136 -16.21 -6.60 9.20
N ASP A 137 -17.03 -7.66 9.26
CA ASP A 137 -17.55 -8.23 10.49
C ASP A 137 -16.46 -8.81 11.40
N GLN A 138 -15.33 -9.24 10.81
CA GLN A 138 -14.19 -9.74 11.59
C GLN A 138 -13.44 -8.63 12.32
N PHE A 139 -13.49 -7.40 11.79
CA PHE A 139 -12.91 -6.21 12.42
C PHE A 139 -13.83 -5.59 13.49
N HIS A 140 -15.10 -5.99 13.54
CA HIS A 140 -16.07 -5.49 14.51
C HIS A 140 -16.23 -6.37 15.75
N LYS A 141 -15.68 -7.59 15.78
CA LYS A 141 -15.69 -8.44 16.96
C LYS A 141 -14.68 -7.89 17.97
N PRO A 142 -15.11 -7.39 19.15
CA PRO A 142 -14.19 -7.00 20.18
C PRO A 142 -13.45 -8.24 20.69
N ASN A 143 -12.13 -8.14 20.81
CA ASN A 143 -11.33 -9.11 21.54
C ASN A 143 -11.60 -9.02 23.03
#